data_80e80420e4e206ac8a3a5c3751d41593
#
_entry.id   80e80420e4e206ac8a3a5c3751d41593
#
_cell.length_a   1.000
_cell.length_b   1.000
_cell.length_c   1.000
_cell.angle_alpha   90.00
_cell.angle_beta   90.00
_cell.angle_gamma   90.00
#
_symmetry.space_group_name_H-M   'P 1'
#
loop_
_entity.id
_entity.type
_entity.pdbx_description
1 polymer ?
#
loop_
_entity_poly.entity_id
_entity_poly.type
_entity_poly.pdbx_seq_one_letter_code
_entity_poly.pdbx_strand_id
1 'polypeptide(L)'
;MKKLLFIAAFCMGLCSSCNNDDTPTTPNPEVCPVTPTSPLPELDSKTHKAIASTGNDFARHLLLQMNKQVPDKNLMISPMSLQYALGMLSNGCDETALKEITDAMGMKDYSLDMVNSFYYNLTKILMKEEKDFTLKLANSIWIQENFEVGNDFIRNNIAIFNAEVNDIDFLQSEKARKTINAWAEKATEGTIKDLSLSINTLTKAVLANACYLKGKWTLPFDKKKTKKETFHNQDGSTSQVDIMHLTEVFNFQGSTNKPYSAVELPYGNETFSMLIVLPKETNTLDEILTDLDWNNLSLSGKEVNVELPKFKIEARYPDEITNSVREMGIKHIFEAGSLPGIHPELLVSHIAQDTFIEVDEAGTEASAVTNIQFDLGTAGTTQPSPVPTIRMDRPFAFAIRENTTGAILFTGKVVKM
;
A
#
# COMPACT_ATOMS: atom_id res chain seq x y z
N MET A 1 25.64 16.10 18.57
CA MET A 1 24.51 16.59 19.36
C MET A 1 24.31 18.09 19.17
N LYS A 2 24.09 18.58 17.93
CA LYS A 2 23.82 20.02 17.66
C LYS A 2 23.00 20.24 16.36
N LYS A 3 22.26 19.22 15.85
CA LYS A 3 21.52 19.29 14.57
C LYS A 3 20.00 19.11 14.68
N LEU A 4 19.43 19.15 15.88
CA LEU A 4 17.96 19.06 16.09
C LEU A 4 17.26 20.42 16.18
N LEU A 5 17.94 21.53 15.88
CA LEU A 5 17.41 22.90 16.10
C LEU A 5 17.02 23.65 14.81
N PHE A 6 17.17 23.05 13.61
CA PHE A 6 16.89 23.80 12.37
C PHE A 6 15.46 23.69 11.85
N ILE A 7 14.69 22.66 12.27
CA ILE A 7 13.27 22.52 11.88
C ILE A 7 12.37 23.57 12.56
N ALA A 8 12.78 24.09 13.71
CA ALA A 8 12.02 25.14 14.43
C ALA A 8 12.22 26.57 13.89
N ALA A 9 13.26 26.84 13.10
CA ALA A 9 13.60 28.19 12.65
C ALA A 9 12.83 28.68 11.41
N PHE A 10 12.29 27.77 10.60
CA PHE A 10 11.58 28.15 9.36
C PHE A 10 10.11 28.56 9.60
N CYS A 11 9.52 28.23 10.76
CA CYS A 11 8.15 28.62 11.11
C CYS A 11 8.02 30.02 11.74
N MET A 12 9.11 30.74 12.01
CA MET A 12 9.05 32.04 12.71
C MET A 12 8.77 33.25 11.81
N GLY A 13 8.56 33.10 10.54
CA GLY A 13 8.41 34.21 9.57
C GLY A 13 6.97 34.68 9.29
N LEU A 14 5.92 34.03 9.74
CA LEU A 14 4.54 34.32 9.31
C LEU A 14 3.49 34.50 10.44
N CYS A 15 3.87 34.53 11.71
CA CYS A 15 2.93 34.83 12.79
C CYS A 15 3.19 36.24 13.34
N SER A 16 2.81 37.26 12.56
CA SER A 16 2.79 38.67 13.02
C SER A 16 1.35 39.13 13.08
N SER A 17 0.62 38.72 14.10
CA SER A 17 -0.58 39.42 14.63
C SER A 17 -1.22 38.59 15.76
N CYS A 18 -0.77 38.81 16.98
CA CYS A 18 -1.62 38.73 18.18
C CYS A 18 -0.99 39.61 19.29
N ASN A 19 -1.74 40.60 19.74
CA ASN A 19 -1.38 41.51 20.80
C ASN A 19 -1.50 40.86 22.19
N ASN A 20 -0.52 41.20 23.03
CA ASN A 20 -0.42 41.39 24.49
C ASN A 20 -1.57 40.93 25.41
N ASP A 21 -1.28 40.06 26.40
CA ASP A 21 -1.10 40.44 27.79
C ASP A 21 -0.71 39.25 28.68
N ASP A 22 0.33 39.49 29.47
CA ASP A 22 0.84 38.90 30.71
C ASP A 22 0.34 37.58 31.30
N THR A 23 1.19 36.54 31.31
CA THR A 23 1.79 35.86 32.49
C THR A 23 2.65 34.66 32.02
N PRO A 24 3.79 34.33 32.67
CA PRO A 24 4.73 33.32 32.14
C PRO A 24 4.37 31.91 32.58
N THR A 25 3.53 31.27 31.79
CA THR A 25 3.50 29.81 31.74
C THR A 25 4.14 29.40 30.43
N THR A 26 5.22 28.62 30.48
CA THR A 26 5.91 28.09 29.31
C THR A 26 4.91 27.39 28.38
N PRO A 27 4.56 27.95 27.22
CA PRO A 27 3.77 27.22 26.26
C PRO A 27 4.70 26.20 25.57
N ASN A 28 4.27 24.94 25.54
CA ASN A 28 4.71 23.99 24.55
C ASN A 28 4.51 24.68 23.19
N PRO A 29 5.53 24.82 22.32
CA PRO A 29 5.32 25.43 21.02
C PRO A 29 4.34 24.55 20.25
N GLU A 30 3.09 24.99 20.11
CA GLU A 30 2.15 24.45 19.14
C GLU A 30 2.80 24.62 17.77
N VAL A 31 3.28 23.51 17.20
CA VAL A 31 3.77 23.48 15.83
C VAL A 31 2.56 23.79 14.96
N CYS A 32 2.50 24.98 14.37
CA CYS A 32 1.46 25.33 13.41
C CYS A 32 1.44 24.25 12.31
N PRO A 33 0.29 23.62 12.03
CA PRO A 33 0.22 22.60 10.99
C PRO A 33 0.61 23.19 9.63
N VAL A 34 1.51 22.53 8.93
CA VAL A 34 1.88 22.93 7.56
C VAL A 34 0.66 22.75 6.67
N THR A 35 0.27 23.81 5.95
CA THR A 35 -0.86 23.76 5.01
C THR A 35 -0.36 23.71 3.56
N PRO A 36 -1.10 23.10 2.64
CA PRO A 36 -0.77 23.12 1.20
C PRO A 36 -0.63 24.55 0.66
N THR A 37 0.05 24.70 -0.48
CA THR A 37 0.22 26.00 -1.15
C THR A 37 -1.08 26.53 -1.74
N SER A 38 -1.98 25.62 -2.16
CA SER A 38 -3.33 25.94 -2.64
C SER A 38 -4.40 25.29 -1.75
N PRO A 39 -5.58 25.93 -1.58
CA PRO A 39 -6.69 25.30 -0.89
C PRO A 39 -7.12 24.01 -1.60
N LEU A 40 -7.24 22.92 -0.84
CA LEU A 40 -7.71 21.65 -1.39
C LEU A 40 -9.24 21.67 -1.48
N PRO A 41 -9.83 21.23 -2.63
CA PRO A 41 -11.28 21.14 -2.78
C PRO A 41 -11.85 20.05 -1.86
N GLU A 42 -13.05 20.29 -1.32
CA GLU A 42 -13.80 19.22 -0.66
C GLU A 42 -14.28 18.20 -1.68
N LEU A 43 -14.04 16.92 -1.41
CA LEU A 43 -14.52 15.82 -2.23
C LEU A 43 -15.66 15.11 -1.51
N ASP A 44 -16.75 14.86 -2.22
CA ASP A 44 -17.80 13.99 -1.68
C ASP A 44 -17.41 12.50 -1.70
N SER A 45 -18.14 11.68 -0.98
CA SER A 45 -17.87 10.23 -0.87
C SER A 45 -17.90 9.51 -2.21
N LYS A 46 -18.71 9.97 -3.18
CA LYS A 46 -18.77 9.38 -4.52
C LYS A 46 -17.49 9.66 -5.30
N THR A 47 -17.02 10.90 -5.26
CA THR A 47 -15.75 11.29 -5.89
C THR A 47 -14.56 10.57 -5.27
N HIS A 48 -14.52 10.46 -3.93
CA HIS A 48 -13.49 9.66 -3.24
C HIS A 48 -13.45 8.22 -3.75
N LYS A 49 -14.60 7.54 -3.81
CA LYS A 49 -14.68 6.16 -4.31
C LYS A 49 -14.32 6.05 -5.80
N ALA A 50 -14.68 7.04 -6.60
CA ALA A 50 -14.33 7.07 -8.02
C ALA A 50 -12.81 7.16 -8.22
N ILE A 51 -12.12 8.06 -7.50
CA ILE A 51 -10.65 8.17 -7.54
C ILE A 51 -9.98 6.90 -6.99
N ALA A 52 -10.48 6.33 -5.89
CA ALA A 52 -9.98 5.06 -5.37
C ALA A 52 -10.12 3.93 -6.39
N SER A 53 -11.25 3.88 -7.12
CA SER A 53 -11.49 2.88 -8.18
C SER A 53 -10.48 2.99 -9.32
N THR A 54 -10.13 4.21 -9.77
CA THR A 54 -9.07 4.39 -10.78
C THR A 54 -7.71 3.96 -10.26
N GLY A 55 -7.41 4.23 -8.99
CA GLY A 55 -6.21 3.74 -8.30
C GLY A 55 -6.16 2.20 -8.24
N ASN A 56 -7.30 1.53 -8.11
CA ASN A 56 -7.37 0.06 -8.15
C ASN A 56 -7.13 -0.49 -9.57
N ASP A 57 -7.55 0.22 -10.62
CA ASP A 57 -7.20 -0.12 -12.00
C ASP A 57 -5.69 0.01 -12.24
N PHE A 58 -5.07 1.07 -11.71
CA PHE A 58 -3.61 1.19 -11.69
C PHE A 58 -2.96 0.01 -10.97
N ALA A 59 -3.48 -0.39 -9.80
CA ALA A 59 -2.99 -1.53 -9.04
C ALA A 59 -3.04 -2.83 -9.85
N ARG A 60 -4.13 -3.06 -10.59
CA ARG A 60 -4.29 -4.19 -11.49
C ARG A 60 -3.28 -4.15 -12.64
N HIS A 61 -3.11 -3.01 -13.30
CA HIS A 61 -2.14 -2.85 -14.38
C HIS A 61 -0.71 -3.08 -13.89
N LEU A 62 -0.35 -2.53 -12.73
CA LEU A 62 0.96 -2.76 -12.12
C LEU A 62 1.18 -4.24 -11.81
N LEU A 63 0.18 -4.93 -11.22
CA LEU A 63 0.26 -6.37 -10.95
C LEU A 63 0.50 -7.17 -12.23
N LEU A 64 -0.18 -6.83 -13.33
CA LEU A 64 0.00 -7.46 -14.63
C LEU A 64 1.41 -7.25 -15.21
N GLN A 65 1.96 -6.03 -15.13
CA GLN A 65 3.31 -5.75 -15.61
C GLN A 65 4.36 -6.48 -14.77
N MET A 66 4.20 -6.48 -13.45
CA MET A 66 5.08 -7.20 -12.54
C MET A 66 4.99 -8.72 -12.77
N ASN A 67 3.79 -9.25 -13.00
CA ASN A 67 3.60 -10.67 -13.31
C ASN A 67 4.35 -11.10 -14.56
N LYS A 68 4.44 -10.27 -15.60
CA LYS A 68 5.24 -10.53 -16.81
C LYS A 68 6.74 -10.61 -16.52
N GLN A 69 7.24 -9.85 -15.55
CA GLN A 69 8.67 -9.83 -15.21
C GLN A 69 9.06 -10.97 -14.26
N VAL A 70 8.16 -11.40 -13.38
CA VAL A 70 8.41 -12.46 -12.39
C VAL A 70 7.28 -13.50 -12.41
N PRO A 71 7.04 -14.19 -13.56
CA PRO A 71 5.87 -15.06 -13.75
C PRO A 71 5.82 -16.22 -12.75
N ASP A 72 6.97 -16.84 -12.45
CA ASP A 72 7.06 -18.07 -11.66
C ASP A 72 7.36 -17.84 -10.18
N LYS A 73 7.25 -16.60 -9.69
CA LYS A 73 7.53 -16.24 -8.29
C LYS A 73 6.28 -15.75 -7.59
N ASN A 74 6.22 -15.99 -6.28
CA ASN A 74 5.30 -15.28 -5.43
C ASN A 74 5.60 -13.78 -5.54
N LEU A 75 4.55 -13.00 -5.65
CA LEU A 75 4.61 -11.58 -5.90
C LEU A 75 3.75 -10.84 -4.88
N MET A 76 4.29 -9.81 -4.27
CA MET A 76 3.55 -8.83 -3.52
C MET A 76 4.09 -7.45 -3.83
N ILE A 77 3.22 -6.53 -4.14
CA ILE A 77 3.50 -5.12 -4.36
C ILE A 77 2.56 -4.25 -3.54
N SER A 78 2.97 -3.02 -3.26
CA SER A 78 2.11 -1.98 -2.74
C SER A 78 1.85 -0.92 -3.82
N PRO A 79 0.76 -1.04 -4.59
CA PRO A 79 0.36 0.00 -5.54
C PRO A 79 0.14 1.34 -4.86
N MET A 80 -0.40 1.34 -3.64
CA MET A 80 -0.63 2.55 -2.85
C MET A 80 0.68 3.29 -2.56
N SER A 81 1.73 2.58 -2.15
CA SER A 81 3.07 3.13 -1.94
C SER A 81 3.60 3.82 -3.19
N LEU A 82 3.46 3.19 -4.36
CA LEU A 82 3.87 3.77 -5.64
C LEU A 82 3.01 4.97 -6.02
N GLN A 83 1.69 4.90 -5.81
CA GLN A 83 0.78 6.03 -6.06
C GLN A 83 1.12 7.23 -5.17
N TYR A 84 1.52 7.02 -3.92
CA TYR A 84 2.00 8.10 -3.05
C TYR A 84 3.30 8.71 -3.58
N ALA A 85 4.26 7.90 -3.99
CA ALA A 85 5.52 8.40 -4.58
C ALA A 85 5.27 9.21 -5.86
N LEU A 86 4.40 8.72 -6.76
CA LEU A 86 4.01 9.42 -7.99
C LEU A 86 3.20 10.69 -7.69
N GLY A 87 2.29 10.66 -6.71
CA GLY A 87 1.53 11.81 -6.23
C GLY A 87 2.45 12.89 -5.65
N MET A 88 3.46 12.49 -4.89
CA MET A 88 4.51 13.40 -4.39
C MET A 88 5.25 14.07 -5.55
N LEU A 89 5.69 13.30 -6.55
CA LEU A 89 6.37 13.83 -7.75
C LEU A 89 5.49 14.75 -8.56
N SER A 90 4.17 14.49 -8.64
CA SER A 90 3.21 15.32 -9.38
C SER A 90 3.16 16.77 -8.90
N ASN A 91 3.55 17.02 -7.65
CA ASN A 91 3.64 18.39 -7.10
C ASN A 91 4.91 19.15 -7.51
N GLY A 92 5.78 18.56 -8.33
CA GLY A 92 7.02 19.19 -8.77
C GLY A 92 7.43 18.91 -10.20
N CYS A 93 6.65 18.13 -10.94
CA CYS A 93 6.94 17.79 -12.34
C CYS A 93 6.34 18.82 -13.33
N ASP A 94 6.79 18.74 -14.59
CA ASP A 94 6.21 19.51 -15.68
C ASP A 94 4.87 18.92 -16.17
N GLU A 95 4.23 19.63 -17.12
CA GLU A 95 2.91 19.21 -17.66
C GLU A 95 2.97 17.84 -18.37
N THR A 96 4.09 17.49 -19.01
CA THR A 96 4.24 16.21 -19.72
C THR A 96 4.32 15.06 -18.73
N ALA A 97 5.16 15.17 -17.71
CA ALA A 97 5.29 14.18 -16.66
C ALA A 97 4.00 14.06 -15.84
N LEU A 98 3.35 15.19 -15.50
CA LEU A 98 2.06 15.19 -14.81
C LEU A 98 0.99 14.44 -15.61
N LYS A 99 0.93 14.69 -16.91
CA LYS A 99 -0.01 14.00 -17.79
C LYS A 99 0.26 12.50 -17.85
N GLU A 100 1.49 12.08 -18.02
CA GLU A 100 1.84 10.66 -18.04
C GLU A 100 1.50 9.95 -16.72
N ILE A 101 1.77 10.59 -15.57
CA ILE A 101 1.42 10.07 -14.24
C ILE A 101 -0.11 9.94 -14.11
N THR A 102 -0.84 11.01 -14.40
CA THR A 102 -2.31 11.02 -14.23
C THR A 102 -3.01 10.08 -15.20
N ASP A 103 -2.52 9.95 -16.44
CA ASP A 103 -3.03 8.98 -17.42
C ASP A 103 -2.82 7.55 -16.93
N ALA A 104 -1.61 7.21 -16.49
CA ALA A 104 -1.29 5.87 -16.00
C ALA A 104 -2.09 5.50 -14.73
N MET A 105 -2.30 6.46 -13.83
CA MET A 105 -3.11 6.28 -12.62
C MET A 105 -4.62 6.31 -12.88
N GLY A 106 -5.05 6.54 -14.14
CA GLY A 106 -6.46 6.68 -14.50
C GLY A 106 -7.11 7.97 -13.97
N MET A 107 -6.31 8.95 -13.57
CA MET A 107 -6.74 10.19 -12.89
C MET A 107 -6.77 11.41 -13.82
N LYS A 108 -6.68 11.21 -15.14
CA LYS A 108 -6.63 12.29 -16.15
C LYS A 108 -7.81 13.26 -16.12
N ASP A 109 -8.96 12.82 -15.63
CA ASP A 109 -10.19 13.62 -15.56
C ASP A 109 -10.30 14.44 -14.27
N TYR A 110 -9.30 14.35 -13.38
CA TYR A 110 -9.21 15.07 -12.11
C TYR A 110 -8.07 16.07 -12.14
N SER A 111 -8.30 17.27 -11.61
CA SER A 111 -7.20 18.24 -11.43
C SER A 111 -6.21 17.75 -10.37
N LEU A 112 -4.97 18.28 -10.41
CA LEU A 112 -3.95 17.96 -9.39
C LEU A 112 -4.45 18.27 -7.96
N ASP A 113 -5.20 19.37 -7.77
CA ASP A 113 -5.76 19.72 -6.47
C ASP A 113 -6.80 18.69 -5.99
N MET A 114 -7.61 18.11 -6.89
CA MET A 114 -8.53 17.02 -6.54
C MET A 114 -7.78 15.74 -6.16
N VAL A 115 -6.73 15.39 -6.90
CA VAL A 115 -5.85 14.25 -6.60
C VAL A 115 -5.16 14.46 -5.25
N ASN A 116 -4.63 15.65 -5.00
CA ASN A 116 -4.03 16.03 -3.73
C ASN A 116 -5.03 15.96 -2.58
N SER A 117 -6.27 16.45 -2.79
CA SER A 117 -7.33 16.34 -1.80
C SER A 117 -7.68 14.91 -1.45
N PHE A 118 -7.74 14.03 -2.46
CA PHE A 118 -7.96 12.60 -2.25
C PHE A 118 -6.87 12.01 -1.36
N TYR A 119 -5.58 12.20 -1.69
CA TYR A 119 -4.48 11.66 -0.89
C TYR A 119 -4.40 12.27 0.51
N TYR A 120 -4.68 13.56 0.66
CA TYR A 120 -4.76 14.21 1.97
C TYR A 120 -5.79 13.54 2.89
N ASN A 121 -6.99 13.26 2.37
CA ASN A 121 -8.05 12.61 3.12
C ASN A 121 -7.75 11.13 3.36
N LEU A 122 -7.23 10.44 2.33
CA LEU A 122 -6.83 9.04 2.46
C LEU A 122 -5.71 8.87 3.49
N THR A 123 -4.70 9.75 3.51
CA THR A 123 -3.64 9.73 4.53
C THR A 123 -4.22 9.79 5.93
N LYS A 124 -5.22 10.66 6.18
CA LYS A 124 -5.89 10.75 7.48
C LYS A 124 -6.65 9.49 7.86
N ILE A 125 -7.27 8.81 6.89
CA ILE A 125 -7.95 7.53 7.11
C ILE A 125 -6.92 6.45 7.46
N LEU A 126 -5.87 6.35 6.66
CA LEU A 126 -4.85 5.30 6.80
C LEU A 126 -3.97 5.46 8.05
N MET A 127 -3.75 6.68 8.52
CA MET A 127 -2.98 6.97 9.73
C MET A 127 -3.80 6.87 11.03
N LYS A 128 -5.10 6.62 10.94
CA LYS A 128 -5.93 6.44 12.12
C LYS A 128 -5.53 5.15 12.84
N GLU A 129 -5.21 5.29 14.12
CA GLU A 129 -4.91 4.12 14.95
C GLU A 129 -6.13 3.22 15.11
N GLU A 130 -5.96 1.95 14.87
CA GLU A 130 -6.98 0.92 14.98
C GLU A 130 -6.53 -0.16 15.95
N LYS A 131 -7.47 -0.66 16.75
CA LYS A 131 -7.20 -1.80 17.61
C LYS A 131 -7.07 -3.06 16.74
N ASP A 132 -6.05 -3.86 17.00
CA ASP A 132 -5.79 -5.13 16.32
C ASP A 132 -5.44 -5.00 14.82
N PHE A 133 -5.18 -3.76 14.34
CA PHE A 133 -4.67 -3.50 13.00
C PHE A 133 -3.70 -2.32 13.00
N THR A 134 -2.51 -2.52 12.49
CA THR A 134 -1.47 -1.50 12.36
C THR A 134 -1.13 -1.34 10.88
N LEU A 135 -1.32 -0.15 10.36
CA LEU A 135 -0.79 0.27 9.07
C LEU A 135 0.21 1.41 9.31
N LYS A 136 1.42 1.25 8.84
CA LYS A 136 2.43 2.31 8.81
C LYS A 136 2.65 2.70 7.36
N LEU A 137 2.28 3.90 7.04
CA LEU A 137 2.56 4.53 5.75
C LEU A 137 3.50 5.69 6.03
N ALA A 138 4.78 5.51 5.75
CA ALA A 138 5.81 6.51 6.00
C ALA A 138 6.39 7.00 4.68
N ASN A 139 6.39 8.32 4.50
CA ASN A 139 6.93 9.00 3.35
C ASN A 139 8.10 9.88 3.77
N SER A 140 9.20 9.87 3.04
CA SER A 140 10.31 10.77 3.31
C SER A 140 10.95 11.28 2.03
N ILE A 141 11.47 12.48 2.12
CA ILE A 141 12.26 13.14 1.10
C ILE A 141 13.65 13.39 1.69
N TRP A 142 14.65 12.87 1.03
CA TRP A 142 16.06 13.04 1.39
C TRP A 142 16.74 13.90 0.35
N ILE A 143 17.36 14.98 0.76
CA ILE A 143 17.93 15.99 -0.13
C ILE A 143 19.44 16.10 0.15
N GLN A 144 20.25 16.19 -0.91
CA GLN A 144 21.69 16.45 -0.79
C GLN A 144 21.95 17.74 0.00
N GLU A 145 22.82 17.71 0.99
CA GLU A 145 23.23 18.90 1.77
C GLU A 145 23.62 20.05 0.81
N ASN A 146 23.09 21.24 1.05
CA ASN A 146 23.25 22.46 0.26
C ASN A 146 22.72 22.39 -1.20
N PHE A 147 21.79 21.46 -1.49
CA PHE A 147 21.08 21.41 -2.76
C PHE A 147 19.71 22.06 -2.61
N GLU A 148 19.43 23.07 -3.43
CA GLU A 148 18.15 23.79 -3.35
C GLU A 148 17.03 22.97 -4.01
N VAL A 149 15.93 22.85 -3.30
CA VAL A 149 14.69 22.17 -3.76
C VAL A 149 13.52 23.16 -3.63
N GLY A 150 12.60 23.11 -4.57
CA GLY A 150 11.44 24.00 -4.60
C GLY A 150 10.63 23.98 -3.28
N ASN A 151 10.46 25.15 -2.67
CA ASN A 151 9.75 25.28 -1.39
C ASN A 151 8.30 24.81 -1.46
N ASP A 152 7.61 25.06 -2.56
CA ASP A 152 6.22 24.65 -2.76
C ASP A 152 6.10 23.13 -2.83
N PHE A 153 7.05 22.46 -3.49
CA PHE A 153 7.14 21.00 -3.52
C PHE A 153 7.29 20.43 -2.10
N ILE A 154 8.23 20.95 -1.31
CA ILE A 154 8.46 20.50 0.08
C ILE A 154 7.18 20.71 0.90
N ARG A 155 6.60 21.90 0.85
CA ARG A 155 5.41 22.29 1.62
C ARG A 155 4.21 21.40 1.29
N ASN A 156 3.92 21.17 0.01
CA ASN A 156 2.82 20.31 -0.42
C ASN A 156 3.03 18.86 0.04
N ASN A 157 4.24 18.34 -0.08
CA ASN A 157 4.51 16.95 0.32
C ASN A 157 4.43 16.73 1.83
N ILE A 158 4.85 17.69 2.64
CA ILE A 158 4.64 17.65 4.10
C ILE A 158 3.13 17.69 4.41
N ALA A 159 2.41 18.65 3.83
CA ALA A 159 1.02 18.90 4.17
C ALA A 159 0.06 17.81 3.70
N ILE A 160 0.26 17.25 2.50
CA ILE A 160 -0.67 16.34 1.82
C ILE A 160 -0.31 14.88 2.11
N PHE A 161 0.98 14.54 2.01
CA PHE A 161 1.47 13.15 2.08
C PHE A 161 2.13 12.82 3.42
N ASN A 162 2.12 13.79 4.38
CA ASN A 162 2.80 13.64 5.68
C ASN A 162 4.26 13.20 5.54
N ALA A 163 4.96 13.76 4.54
CA ALA A 163 6.33 13.41 4.25
C ALA A 163 7.31 14.06 5.24
N GLU A 164 8.27 13.27 5.73
CA GLU A 164 9.43 13.77 6.45
C GLU A 164 10.46 14.32 5.44
N VAL A 165 11.06 15.48 5.72
CA VAL A 165 12.09 16.08 4.86
C VAL A 165 13.41 16.12 5.62
N ASN A 166 14.46 15.57 5.00
CA ASN A 166 15.75 15.38 5.63
C ASN A 166 16.90 15.77 4.69
N ASP A 167 17.88 16.49 5.21
CA ASP A 167 19.14 16.74 4.52
C ASP A 167 20.12 15.58 4.76
N ILE A 168 20.86 15.18 3.72
CA ILE A 168 21.83 14.09 3.78
C ILE A 168 22.98 14.31 2.78
N ASP A 169 24.17 13.83 3.14
CA ASP A 169 25.32 13.89 2.23
C ASP A 169 25.44 12.62 1.38
N PHE A 170 24.91 12.65 0.16
CA PHE A 170 25.01 11.54 -0.80
C PHE A 170 26.41 11.29 -1.35
N LEU A 171 27.36 12.24 -1.17
CA LEU A 171 28.75 11.98 -1.49
C LEU A 171 29.34 10.87 -0.60
N GLN A 172 28.76 10.66 0.59
CA GLN A 172 29.01 9.54 1.47
C GLN A 172 27.96 8.44 1.25
N SER A 173 27.85 7.90 0.03
CA SER A 173 26.74 7.04 -0.42
C SER A 173 26.40 5.90 0.53
N GLU A 174 27.38 5.20 1.08
CA GLU A 174 27.15 4.09 2.04
C GLU A 174 26.56 4.57 3.37
N LYS A 175 26.98 5.75 3.85
CA LYS A 175 26.41 6.34 5.07
C LYS A 175 25.01 6.83 4.82
N ALA A 176 24.75 7.46 3.67
CA ALA A 176 23.43 7.89 3.26
C ALA A 176 22.46 6.70 3.18
N ARG A 177 22.86 5.62 2.50
CA ARG A 177 22.07 4.38 2.41
C ARG A 177 21.74 3.81 3.79
N LYS A 178 22.72 3.70 4.68
CA LYS A 178 22.50 3.23 6.05
C LYS A 178 21.54 4.12 6.84
N THR A 179 21.59 5.43 6.66
CA THR A 179 20.71 6.37 7.35
C THR A 179 19.27 6.22 6.86
N ILE A 180 19.06 6.11 5.55
CA ILE A 180 17.72 5.92 4.96
C ILE A 180 17.16 4.54 5.35
N ASN A 181 17.99 3.50 5.34
CA ASN A 181 17.60 2.15 5.78
C ASN A 181 17.20 2.13 7.27
N ALA A 182 17.94 2.82 8.14
CA ALA A 182 17.59 2.93 9.56
C ALA A 182 16.25 3.68 9.77
N TRP A 183 15.95 4.67 8.93
CA TRP A 183 14.63 5.30 8.93
C TRP A 183 13.53 4.32 8.52
N ALA A 184 13.72 3.56 7.43
CA ALA A 184 12.75 2.57 6.97
C ALA A 184 12.54 1.45 8.00
N GLU A 185 13.61 0.94 8.62
CA GLU A 185 13.54 -0.05 9.70
C GLU A 185 12.71 0.47 10.88
N LYS A 186 12.94 1.71 11.30
CA LYS A 186 12.14 2.35 12.35
C LYS A 186 10.68 2.53 11.94
N ALA A 187 10.43 3.01 10.72
CA ALA A 187 9.08 3.26 10.20
C ALA A 187 8.24 1.98 10.05
N THR A 188 8.89 0.83 9.82
CA THR A 188 8.27 -0.49 9.62
C THR A 188 8.44 -1.44 10.81
N GLU A 189 8.69 -0.92 12.01
CA GLU A 189 8.84 -1.69 13.25
C GLU A 189 9.86 -2.85 13.14
N GLY A 190 10.96 -2.63 12.39
CA GLY A 190 12.03 -3.60 12.20
C GLY A 190 11.82 -4.60 11.07
N THR A 191 10.73 -4.49 10.31
CA THR A 191 10.39 -5.43 9.23
C THR A 191 11.21 -5.18 7.97
N ILE A 192 11.29 -3.93 7.50
CA ILE A 192 12.08 -3.55 6.31
C ILE A 192 13.40 -2.94 6.79
N LYS A 193 14.49 -3.70 6.70
CA LYS A 193 15.81 -3.29 7.19
C LYS A 193 16.73 -2.72 6.12
N ASP A 194 16.43 -3.00 4.86
CA ASP A 194 17.27 -2.60 3.73
C ASP A 194 16.37 -2.32 2.53
N LEU A 195 16.26 -1.05 2.17
CA LEU A 195 15.59 -0.63 0.94
C LEU A 195 16.52 -0.85 -0.24
N SER A 196 15.96 -1.30 -1.36
CA SER A 196 16.70 -1.52 -2.62
C SER A 196 17.11 -0.21 -3.29
N LEU A 197 17.84 0.65 -2.55
CA LEU A 197 18.22 1.99 -2.98
C LEU A 197 19.48 1.98 -3.84
N SER A 198 19.40 2.55 -5.03
CA SER A 198 20.53 2.82 -5.91
C SER A 198 21.09 4.24 -5.65
N ILE A 199 21.92 4.39 -4.62
CA ILE A 199 22.53 5.66 -4.22
C ILE A 199 23.98 5.73 -4.71
N ASN A 200 24.32 6.84 -5.36
CA ASN A 200 25.69 7.16 -5.79
C ASN A 200 25.98 8.64 -5.59
N THR A 201 27.19 9.08 -5.93
CA THR A 201 27.67 10.47 -5.76
C THR A 201 26.93 11.50 -6.63
N LEU A 202 26.18 11.07 -7.64
CA LEU A 202 25.35 11.92 -8.49
C LEU A 202 23.93 12.08 -7.93
N THR A 203 23.53 11.25 -6.96
CA THR A 203 22.21 11.34 -6.32
C THR A 203 22.05 12.70 -5.63
N LYS A 204 20.94 13.39 -5.89
CA LYS A 204 20.61 14.69 -5.31
C LYS A 204 19.36 14.65 -4.44
N ALA A 205 18.42 13.77 -4.75
CA ALA A 205 17.25 13.55 -3.93
C ALA A 205 16.82 12.08 -3.99
N VAL A 206 16.22 11.60 -2.90
CA VAL A 206 15.58 10.29 -2.81
C VAL A 206 14.20 10.48 -2.17
N LEU A 207 13.17 9.99 -2.84
CA LEU A 207 11.85 9.82 -2.25
C LEU A 207 11.74 8.37 -1.79
N ALA A 208 11.58 8.19 -0.51
CA ALA A 208 11.42 6.86 0.08
C ALA A 208 10.02 6.74 0.69
N ASN A 209 9.34 5.67 0.33
CA ASN A 209 8.09 5.26 0.95
C ASN A 209 8.29 3.88 1.57
N ALA A 210 7.87 3.72 2.81
CA ALA A 210 7.85 2.45 3.51
C ALA A 210 6.42 2.16 3.96
N CYS A 211 5.91 1.01 3.55
CA CYS A 211 4.56 0.59 3.90
C CYS A 211 4.61 -0.78 4.58
N TYR A 212 4.09 -0.81 5.81
CA TYR A 212 4.05 -1.99 6.65
C TYR A 212 2.64 -2.21 7.18
N LEU A 213 2.20 -3.46 7.17
CA LEU A 213 0.88 -3.85 7.63
C LEU A 213 0.99 -5.04 8.59
N LYS A 214 0.28 -4.91 9.71
CA LYS A 214 0.05 -5.98 10.67
C LYS A 214 -1.39 -5.95 11.11
N GLY A 215 -2.13 -7.04 10.92
CA GLY A 215 -3.54 -7.10 11.26
C GLY A 215 -3.97 -8.46 11.76
N LYS A 216 -4.77 -8.50 12.83
CA LYS A 216 -5.44 -9.72 13.25
C LYS A 216 -6.71 -9.90 12.45
N TRP A 217 -7.02 -11.14 12.09
CA TRP A 217 -8.33 -11.45 11.52
C TRP A 217 -9.46 -11.05 12.48
N THR A 218 -10.54 -10.49 11.96
CA THR A 218 -11.77 -10.31 12.74
C THR A 218 -12.28 -11.65 13.26
N LEU A 219 -12.18 -12.69 12.42
CA LEU A 219 -12.49 -14.07 12.74
C LEU A 219 -11.22 -14.93 12.57
N PRO A 220 -10.45 -15.19 13.64
CA PRO A 220 -9.20 -15.92 13.54
C PRO A 220 -9.43 -17.43 13.28
N PHE A 221 -8.47 -18.05 12.60
CA PHE A 221 -8.45 -19.50 12.39
C PHE A 221 -8.03 -20.21 13.68
N ASP A 222 -8.64 -21.38 13.94
CA ASP A 222 -8.24 -22.24 15.07
C ASP A 222 -6.99 -23.06 14.70
N LYS A 223 -5.88 -22.81 15.39
CA LYS A 223 -4.61 -23.54 15.20
C LYS A 223 -4.75 -25.05 15.25
N LYS A 224 -5.73 -25.56 16.01
CA LYS A 224 -6.00 -27.01 16.11
C LYS A 224 -6.62 -27.59 14.85
N LYS A 225 -7.22 -26.73 14.00
CA LYS A 225 -7.82 -27.14 12.72
C LYS A 225 -6.83 -26.99 11.55
N THR A 226 -5.66 -26.37 11.75
CA THR A 226 -4.60 -26.29 10.75
C THR A 226 -4.02 -27.67 10.50
N LYS A 227 -3.90 -28.06 9.23
CA LYS A 227 -3.43 -29.39 8.80
C LYS A 227 -2.40 -29.27 7.71
N LYS A 228 -1.47 -30.24 7.64
CA LYS A 228 -0.58 -30.40 6.50
C LYS A 228 -1.32 -31.02 5.33
N GLU A 229 -1.38 -30.27 4.23
CA GLU A 229 -2.09 -30.65 3.03
C GLU A 229 -1.30 -30.25 1.78
N THR A 230 -1.69 -30.78 0.62
CA THR A 230 -0.96 -30.56 -0.63
C THR A 230 -1.36 -29.22 -1.25
N PHE A 231 -0.36 -28.42 -1.62
CA PHE A 231 -0.49 -27.28 -2.52
C PHE A 231 0.09 -27.65 -3.90
N HIS A 232 -0.65 -27.35 -4.96
CA HIS A 232 -0.28 -27.58 -6.35
C HIS A 232 0.39 -26.32 -6.91
N ASN A 233 1.72 -26.34 -7.02
CA ASN A 233 2.49 -25.21 -7.51
C ASN A 233 2.24 -24.95 -9.01
N GLN A 234 2.46 -23.71 -9.46
CA GLN A 234 2.30 -23.32 -10.87
C GLN A 234 3.22 -24.12 -11.82
N ASP A 235 4.39 -24.52 -11.36
CA ASP A 235 5.36 -25.32 -12.13
C ASP A 235 4.99 -26.82 -12.24
N GLY A 236 3.81 -27.20 -11.73
CA GLY A 236 3.33 -28.60 -11.72
C GLY A 236 3.88 -29.43 -10.56
N SER A 237 4.79 -28.92 -9.75
CA SER A 237 5.24 -29.59 -8.53
C SER A 237 4.21 -29.46 -7.41
N THR A 238 4.39 -30.20 -6.32
CA THR A 238 3.54 -30.12 -5.13
C THR A 238 4.35 -29.85 -3.89
N SER A 239 3.76 -29.11 -2.94
CA SER A 239 4.33 -28.80 -1.63
C SER A 239 3.38 -29.25 -0.52
N GLN A 240 3.92 -29.73 0.61
CA GLN A 240 3.14 -29.98 1.83
C GLN A 240 3.16 -28.74 2.70
N VAL A 241 2.01 -28.10 2.89
CA VAL A 241 1.86 -26.83 3.57
C VAL A 241 0.84 -26.91 4.70
N ASP A 242 0.93 -26.00 5.65
CA ASP A 242 -0.06 -25.87 6.71
C ASP A 242 -1.27 -25.09 6.17
N ILE A 243 -2.40 -25.76 5.96
CA ILE A 243 -3.67 -25.17 5.53
C ILE A 243 -4.54 -24.92 6.77
N MET A 244 -4.96 -23.69 6.96
CA MET A 244 -5.86 -23.21 8.00
C MET A 244 -7.31 -23.40 7.55
N HIS A 245 -8.20 -23.79 8.47
CA HIS A 245 -9.61 -24.06 8.18
C HIS A 245 -10.53 -23.23 9.06
N LEU A 246 -11.50 -22.55 8.43
CA LEU A 246 -12.53 -21.75 9.13
C LEU A 246 -13.84 -21.80 8.35
N THR A 247 -14.95 -22.09 9.04
CA THR A 247 -16.29 -22.05 8.47
C THR A 247 -17.09 -20.97 9.18
N GLU A 248 -17.40 -19.89 8.47
CA GLU A 248 -18.12 -18.73 9.00
C GLU A 248 -18.85 -18.00 7.86
N VAL A 249 -19.59 -16.95 8.19
CA VAL A 249 -20.22 -16.08 7.21
C VAL A 249 -19.22 -15.02 6.74
N PHE A 250 -18.84 -15.12 5.47
CA PHE A 250 -17.98 -14.17 4.79
C PHE A 250 -18.65 -13.57 3.57
N ASN A 251 -18.18 -12.42 3.11
CA ASN A 251 -18.49 -11.92 1.78
C ASN A 251 -17.83 -12.82 0.74
N PHE A 252 -18.65 -13.58 0.01
CA PHE A 252 -18.19 -14.63 -0.88
C PHE A 252 -18.86 -14.54 -2.25
N GLN A 253 -18.10 -14.84 -3.31
CA GLN A 253 -18.55 -15.06 -4.68
C GLN A 253 -18.11 -16.43 -5.15
N GLY A 254 -19.06 -17.30 -5.43
CA GLY A 254 -18.78 -18.60 -6.08
C GLY A 254 -18.47 -18.46 -7.57
N SER A 255 -17.83 -19.49 -8.12
CA SER A 255 -17.37 -19.51 -9.52
C SER A 255 -18.46 -19.88 -10.55
N THR A 256 -19.75 -19.82 -10.22
CA THR A 256 -20.82 -20.27 -11.15
C THR A 256 -20.82 -19.49 -12.46
N ASN A 257 -20.74 -18.15 -12.37
CA ASN A 257 -20.80 -17.25 -13.53
C ASN A 257 -19.49 -16.51 -13.79
N LYS A 258 -18.42 -16.88 -13.08
CA LYS A 258 -17.08 -16.26 -13.21
C LYS A 258 -16.04 -17.37 -13.33
N PRO A 259 -14.89 -17.13 -13.96
CA PRO A 259 -13.81 -18.10 -14.05
C PRO A 259 -13.03 -18.28 -12.74
N TYR A 260 -13.50 -17.65 -11.64
CA TYR A 260 -12.89 -17.72 -10.32
C TYR A 260 -13.95 -17.67 -9.20
N SER A 261 -13.55 -18.08 -8.01
CA SER A 261 -14.24 -17.75 -6.74
C SER A 261 -13.47 -16.64 -6.02
N ALA A 262 -14.18 -15.86 -5.21
CA ALA A 262 -13.56 -14.83 -4.38
C ALA A 262 -14.13 -14.83 -2.96
N VAL A 263 -13.30 -14.48 -1.98
CA VAL A 263 -13.69 -14.32 -0.58
C VAL A 263 -13.01 -13.10 0.01
N GLU A 264 -13.71 -12.43 0.91
CA GLU A 264 -13.21 -11.30 1.68
C GLU A 264 -13.06 -11.69 3.16
N LEU A 265 -11.83 -11.56 3.66
CA LEU A 265 -11.46 -11.84 5.04
C LEU A 265 -11.16 -10.52 5.75
N PRO A 266 -12.03 -10.06 6.68
CA PRO A 266 -11.83 -8.80 7.35
C PRO A 266 -10.76 -8.87 8.44
N TYR A 267 -10.09 -7.73 8.67
CA TYR A 267 -9.16 -7.50 9.77
C TYR A 267 -9.78 -6.63 10.87
N GLY A 268 -9.42 -6.90 12.12
CA GLY A 268 -9.72 -6.07 13.28
C GLY A 268 -11.19 -5.72 13.40
N ASN A 269 -11.51 -4.44 13.27
CA ASN A 269 -12.87 -3.88 13.27
C ASN A 269 -13.49 -3.74 11.87
N GLU A 270 -12.98 -4.45 10.87
CA GLU A 270 -13.46 -4.48 9.49
C GLU A 270 -13.18 -3.20 8.66
N THR A 271 -12.31 -2.29 9.14
CA THR A 271 -11.85 -1.16 8.33
C THR A 271 -11.00 -1.62 7.14
N PHE A 272 -10.31 -2.75 7.29
CA PHE A 272 -9.46 -3.35 6.25
C PHE A 272 -9.84 -4.81 6.02
N SER A 273 -9.63 -5.28 4.79
CA SER A 273 -9.88 -6.68 4.42
C SER A 273 -8.83 -7.22 3.46
N MET A 274 -8.59 -8.53 3.52
CA MET A 274 -7.92 -9.28 2.46
C MET A 274 -8.98 -9.87 1.53
N LEU A 275 -8.91 -9.49 0.26
CA LEU A 275 -9.63 -10.12 -0.84
C LEU A 275 -8.76 -11.25 -1.40
N ILE A 276 -9.33 -12.44 -1.59
CA ILE A 276 -8.64 -13.56 -2.23
C ILE A 276 -9.46 -14.00 -3.43
N VAL A 277 -8.78 -14.21 -4.56
CA VAL A 277 -9.37 -14.69 -5.81
C VAL A 277 -8.67 -15.98 -6.20
N LEU A 278 -9.46 -17.04 -6.32
CA LEU A 278 -9.02 -18.39 -6.66
C LEU A 278 -9.57 -18.78 -8.04
N PRO A 279 -8.72 -19.04 -9.06
CA PRO A 279 -9.15 -19.57 -10.35
C PRO A 279 -9.94 -20.87 -10.22
N LYS A 280 -10.88 -21.13 -11.14
CA LYS A 280 -11.41 -22.49 -11.33
C LYS A 280 -10.26 -23.43 -11.73
N GLU A 281 -10.43 -24.72 -11.50
CA GLU A 281 -9.45 -25.74 -11.93
C GLU A 281 -9.21 -25.75 -13.46
N THR A 282 -10.17 -25.23 -14.22
CA THR A 282 -10.08 -25.12 -15.70
C THR A 282 -9.37 -23.87 -16.18
N ASN A 283 -8.97 -22.96 -15.27
CA ASN A 283 -8.36 -21.68 -15.59
C ASN A 283 -7.02 -21.52 -14.87
N THR A 284 -6.09 -20.85 -15.52
CA THR A 284 -4.84 -20.43 -14.89
C THR A 284 -5.01 -19.12 -14.15
N LEU A 285 -4.09 -18.82 -13.21
CA LEU A 285 -4.09 -17.53 -12.53
C LEU A 285 -3.80 -16.38 -13.49
N ASP A 286 -2.91 -16.57 -14.46
CA ASP A 286 -2.54 -15.55 -15.45
C ASP A 286 -3.73 -15.15 -16.34
N GLU A 287 -4.59 -16.10 -16.73
CA GLU A 287 -5.84 -15.81 -17.44
C GLU A 287 -6.77 -14.94 -16.59
N ILE A 288 -6.89 -15.26 -15.30
CA ILE A 288 -7.76 -14.51 -14.40
C ILE A 288 -7.23 -13.08 -14.17
N LEU A 289 -5.94 -12.92 -13.93
CA LEU A 289 -5.33 -11.61 -13.65
C LEU A 289 -5.54 -10.62 -14.80
N THR A 290 -5.65 -11.09 -16.05
CA THR A 290 -5.89 -10.24 -17.21
C THR A 290 -7.23 -9.51 -17.14
N ASP A 291 -8.28 -10.20 -16.69
CA ASP A 291 -9.65 -9.69 -16.64
C ASP A 291 -10.16 -9.40 -15.21
N LEU A 292 -9.30 -9.57 -14.19
CA LEU A 292 -9.67 -9.37 -12.79
C LEU A 292 -9.96 -7.90 -12.53
N ASP A 293 -11.18 -7.62 -12.13
CA ASP A 293 -11.61 -6.30 -11.68
C ASP A 293 -11.89 -6.33 -10.19
N TRP A 294 -10.97 -5.78 -9.41
CA TRP A 294 -11.08 -5.68 -7.95
C TRP A 294 -12.26 -4.80 -7.50
N ASN A 295 -12.71 -3.87 -8.35
CA ASN A 295 -13.83 -2.97 -8.05
C ASN A 295 -15.19 -3.65 -8.20
N ASN A 296 -15.29 -4.73 -9.00
CA ASN A 296 -16.54 -5.38 -9.38
C ASN A 296 -16.62 -6.86 -8.97
N LEU A 297 -16.06 -7.20 -7.81
CA LEU A 297 -16.30 -8.50 -7.20
C LEU A 297 -17.74 -8.57 -6.67
N SER A 298 -18.51 -9.57 -7.10
CA SER A 298 -19.92 -9.76 -6.70
C SER A 298 -20.00 -10.53 -5.37
N LEU A 299 -19.47 -9.94 -4.32
CA LEU A 299 -19.39 -10.52 -2.98
C LEU A 299 -20.73 -10.35 -2.25
N SER A 300 -21.15 -11.39 -1.52
CA SER A 300 -22.34 -11.36 -0.67
C SER A 300 -22.14 -12.25 0.56
N GLY A 301 -22.76 -11.86 1.67
CA GLY A 301 -22.69 -12.62 2.93
C GLY A 301 -23.19 -14.06 2.74
N LYS A 302 -22.35 -15.04 2.98
CA LYS A 302 -22.64 -16.46 2.83
C LYS A 302 -21.77 -17.28 3.77
N GLU A 303 -22.37 -18.31 4.41
CA GLU A 303 -21.59 -19.31 5.11
C GLU A 303 -20.72 -20.05 4.12
N VAL A 304 -19.39 -20.07 4.36
CA VAL A 304 -18.39 -20.68 3.48
C VAL A 304 -17.27 -21.29 4.31
N ASN A 305 -16.82 -22.46 3.89
CA ASN A 305 -15.60 -23.08 4.42
C ASN A 305 -14.40 -22.50 3.67
N VAL A 306 -13.56 -21.74 4.40
CA VAL A 306 -12.31 -21.16 3.88
C VAL A 306 -11.13 -22.03 4.29
N GLU A 307 -10.37 -22.49 3.31
CA GLU A 307 -9.14 -23.27 3.49
C GLU A 307 -7.97 -22.48 2.89
N LEU A 308 -7.19 -21.81 3.76
CA LEU A 308 -6.13 -20.89 3.38
C LEU A 308 -4.77 -21.39 3.86
N PRO A 309 -3.77 -21.57 2.99
CA PRO A 309 -2.42 -21.92 3.43
C PRO A 309 -1.79 -20.79 4.22
N LYS A 310 -0.97 -21.11 5.20
CA LYS A 310 -0.02 -20.18 5.79
C LYS A 310 1.04 -19.85 4.74
N PHE A 311 1.32 -18.57 4.55
CA PHE A 311 2.34 -18.16 3.58
C PHE A 311 3.09 -16.92 4.05
N LYS A 312 4.31 -16.78 3.52
CA LYS A 312 5.17 -15.62 3.73
C LYS A 312 5.76 -15.20 2.40
N ILE A 313 5.70 -13.89 2.11
CA ILE A 313 6.37 -13.29 0.96
C ILE A 313 7.27 -12.17 1.47
N GLU A 314 8.54 -12.26 1.15
CA GLU A 314 9.52 -11.19 1.27
C GLU A 314 10.05 -10.95 -0.13
N ALA A 315 9.76 -9.80 -0.71
CA ALA A 315 10.08 -9.52 -2.10
C ALA A 315 10.78 -8.18 -2.25
N ARG A 316 11.77 -8.15 -3.14
CA ARG A 316 12.57 -6.97 -3.49
C ARG A 316 12.55 -6.80 -5.00
N TYR A 317 12.23 -5.60 -5.43
CA TYR A 317 12.10 -5.24 -6.84
C TYR A 317 12.99 -4.04 -7.16
N PRO A 318 14.32 -4.27 -7.31
CA PRO A 318 15.27 -3.19 -7.57
C PRO A 318 15.04 -2.50 -8.91
N ASP A 319 14.65 -3.22 -9.96
CA ASP A 319 14.47 -2.69 -11.31
C ASP A 319 13.05 -2.91 -11.87
N GLU A 320 12.35 -3.93 -11.40
CA GLU A 320 11.09 -4.38 -11.97
C GLU A 320 9.99 -3.32 -11.85
N ILE A 321 9.98 -2.54 -10.77
CA ILE A 321 9.01 -1.43 -10.61
C ILE A 321 9.31 -0.33 -11.62
N THR A 322 10.57 0.08 -11.80
CA THR A 322 10.97 1.07 -12.80
C THR A 322 10.53 0.64 -14.20
N ASN A 323 10.80 -0.62 -14.57
CA ASN A 323 10.41 -1.16 -15.87
C ASN A 323 8.89 -1.17 -16.03
N SER A 324 8.16 -1.63 -15.01
CA SER A 324 6.69 -1.65 -15.03
C SER A 324 6.08 -0.26 -15.20
N VAL A 325 6.60 0.74 -14.48
CA VAL A 325 6.15 2.13 -14.58
C VAL A 325 6.37 2.69 -15.99
N ARG A 326 7.52 2.38 -16.62
CA ARG A 326 7.81 2.78 -18.02
C ARG A 326 6.86 2.11 -19.01
N GLU A 327 6.57 0.81 -18.84
CA GLU A 327 5.61 0.07 -19.67
C GLU A 327 4.16 0.55 -19.49
N MET A 328 3.83 1.12 -18.33
CA MET A 328 2.54 1.77 -18.06
C MET A 328 2.44 3.18 -18.64
N GLY A 329 3.50 3.67 -19.30
CA GLY A 329 3.51 4.95 -20.03
C GLY A 329 4.15 6.11 -19.29
N ILE A 330 4.62 5.95 -18.06
CA ILE A 330 5.34 6.98 -17.29
C ILE A 330 6.81 6.92 -17.68
N LYS A 331 7.25 7.81 -18.55
CA LYS A 331 8.61 7.82 -19.13
C LYS A 331 9.35 9.12 -18.88
N HIS A 332 8.64 10.23 -18.98
CA HIS A 332 9.24 11.56 -18.97
C HIS A 332 9.87 11.93 -17.62
N ILE A 333 9.40 11.39 -16.50
CA ILE A 333 10.04 11.60 -15.17
C ILE A 333 11.51 11.13 -15.10
N PHE A 334 11.91 10.25 -16.02
CA PHE A 334 13.28 9.72 -16.13
C PHE A 334 14.16 10.54 -17.08
N GLU A 335 13.67 11.68 -17.57
CA GLU A 335 14.39 12.58 -18.47
C GLU A 335 14.79 13.87 -17.73
N ALA A 336 15.92 14.46 -18.11
CA ALA A 336 16.37 15.71 -17.50
C ALA A 336 15.38 16.85 -17.82
N GLY A 337 15.10 17.68 -16.82
CA GLY A 337 14.18 18.82 -16.96
C GLY A 337 12.71 18.50 -16.68
N SER A 338 12.37 17.24 -16.41
CA SER A 338 11.00 16.79 -16.13
C SER A 338 10.44 17.23 -14.77
N LEU A 339 11.31 17.68 -13.85
CA LEU A 339 10.97 17.98 -12.45
C LEU A 339 11.30 19.45 -12.07
N PRO A 340 10.87 20.47 -12.86
CA PRO A 340 11.28 21.85 -12.67
C PRO A 340 10.78 22.45 -11.34
N GLY A 341 9.67 21.98 -10.80
CA GLY A 341 9.16 22.42 -9.49
C GLY A 341 9.93 21.83 -8.31
N ILE A 342 10.75 20.80 -8.54
CA ILE A 342 11.71 20.26 -7.58
C ILE A 342 13.06 20.94 -7.82
N HIS A 343 13.68 20.68 -8.96
CA HIS A 343 14.88 21.32 -9.46
C HIS A 343 15.07 21.00 -10.95
N PRO A 344 15.46 21.97 -11.81
CA PRO A 344 15.54 21.77 -13.26
C PRO A 344 16.51 20.68 -13.74
N GLU A 345 17.52 20.34 -12.95
CA GLU A 345 18.50 19.31 -13.31
C GLU A 345 18.14 17.91 -12.80
N LEU A 346 17.06 17.78 -12.01
CA LEU A 346 16.66 16.48 -11.47
C LEU A 346 15.88 15.65 -12.46
N LEU A 347 16.05 14.34 -12.32
CA LEU A 347 15.25 13.29 -12.93
C LEU A 347 15.10 12.14 -11.93
N VAL A 348 14.11 11.30 -12.13
CA VAL A 348 14.01 10.03 -11.40
C VAL A 348 14.99 9.06 -12.04
N SER A 349 15.98 8.59 -11.29
CA SER A 349 16.92 7.58 -11.79
C SER A 349 16.35 6.17 -11.68
N HIS A 350 15.57 5.90 -10.63
CA HIS A 350 15.17 4.57 -10.24
C HIS A 350 13.97 4.60 -9.28
N ILE A 351 13.11 3.60 -9.38
CA ILE A 351 12.02 3.33 -8.45
C ILE A 351 12.13 1.87 -8.02
N ALA A 352 12.33 1.64 -6.74
CA ALA A 352 12.38 0.31 -6.15
C ALA A 352 11.27 0.13 -5.12
N GLN A 353 10.93 -1.12 -4.85
CA GLN A 353 9.97 -1.44 -3.80
C GLN A 353 10.38 -2.72 -3.08
N ASP A 354 10.33 -2.68 -1.76
CA ASP A 354 10.53 -3.82 -0.88
C ASP A 354 9.24 -4.06 -0.09
N THR A 355 8.76 -5.30 -0.08
CA THR A 355 7.49 -5.68 0.55
C THR A 355 7.64 -6.94 1.40
N PHE A 356 6.82 -7.01 2.44
CA PHE A 356 6.77 -8.16 3.34
C PHE A 356 5.33 -8.45 3.75
N ILE A 357 4.94 -9.72 3.73
CA ILE A 357 3.70 -10.23 4.30
C ILE A 357 3.92 -11.62 4.90
N GLU A 358 3.35 -11.85 6.06
CA GLU A 358 3.23 -13.18 6.67
C GLU A 358 1.80 -13.40 7.11
N VAL A 359 1.18 -14.48 6.67
CA VAL A 359 -0.21 -14.83 6.93
C VAL A 359 -0.28 -16.12 7.74
N ASP A 360 -0.90 -16.05 8.92
CA ASP A 360 -1.10 -17.16 9.82
C ASP A 360 -2.54 -17.20 10.41
N GLU A 361 -2.78 -18.07 11.35
CA GLU A 361 -4.10 -18.27 11.97
C GLU A 361 -4.64 -17.06 12.71
N ALA A 362 -3.76 -16.20 13.22
CA ALA A 362 -4.15 -15.01 13.98
C ALA A 362 -4.40 -13.79 13.08
N GLY A 363 -3.79 -13.78 11.88
CA GLY A 363 -3.87 -12.65 10.96
C GLY A 363 -2.63 -12.53 10.10
N THR A 364 -2.30 -11.31 9.80
CA THR A 364 -1.03 -10.92 9.21
C THR A 364 -0.14 -10.42 10.35
N GLU A 365 0.96 -11.13 10.64
CA GLU A 365 1.85 -10.87 11.77
C GLU A 365 1.16 -10.74 13.16
N ALA A 366 0.48 -11.77 13.68
CA ALA A 366 -0.17 -11.67 14.98
C ALA A 366 0.06 -12.87 15.90
N SER A 367 0.12 -12.61 17.21
CA SER A 367 0.11 -13.61 18.27
C SER A 367 -1.04 -13.35 19.25
N ALA A 368 -1.80 -14.42 19.52
CA ALA A 368 -2.81 -14.65 20.57
C ALA A 368 -4.30 -14.58 20.14
N VAL A 369 -5.00 -15.70 20.38
CA VAL A 369 -6.40 -16.01 20.03
C VAL A 369 -7.29 -15.88 21.27
N THR A 370 -8.45 -15.22 21.13
CA THR A 370 -9.58 -15.31 22.05
C THR A 370 -10.75 -15.95 21.30
N ASN A 371 -11.14 -17.16 21.67
CA ASN A 371 -12.27 -17.86 21.07
C ASN A 371 -13.60 -17.37 21.68
N ILE A 372 -14.54 -16.96 20.83
CA ILE A 372 -15.93 -16.75 21.18
C ILE A 372 -16.77 -17.70 20.33
N GLN A 373 -17.45 -18.66 20.97
CA GLN A 373 -18.30 -19.66 20.31
C GLN A 373 -19.74 -19.20 20.39
N PHE A 374 -20.46 -19.12 19.28
CA PHE A 374 -21.89 -18.88 19.21
C PHE A 374 -22.59 -20.15 18.71
N ASP A 375 -23.47 -20.72 19.51
CA ASP A 375 -24.35 -21.82 19.11
C ASP A 375 -25.72 -21.28 18.68
N LEU A 376 -26.10 -21.47 17.41
CA LEU A 376 -27.45 -21.24 16.92
C LEU A 376 -28.27 -22.53 17.04
N GLY A 377 -29.19 -22.54 17.97
CA GLY A 377 -30.22 -23.59 18.04
C GLY A 377 -31.44 -23.19 17.22
N THR A 378 -31.72 -23.86 16.07
CA THR A 378 -33.07 -23.90 15.50
C THR A 378 -33.30 -25.18 14.72
N ALA A 379 -34.41 -25.84 15.07
CA ALA A 379 -34.97 -26.93 14.30
C ALA A 379 -35.74 -26.40 13.08
N GLY A 380 -35.29 -26.72 11.90
CA GLY A 380 -36.00 -26.52 10.64
C GLY A 380 -35.64 -27.66 9.68
N THR A 381 -36.62 -28.47 9.29
CA THR A 381 -36.46 -29.64 8.41
C THR A 381 -36.39 -29.27 6.93
N THR A 382 -35.37 -28.57 6.54
CA THR A 382 -34.88 -28.52 5.15
C THR A 382 -33.45 -29.05 5.18
N GLN A 383 -33.13 -30.04 4.34
CA GLN A 383 -31.71 -30.44 4.20
C GLN A 383 -30.89 -29.21 3.90
N PRO A 384 -29.92 -28.84 4.75
CA PRO A 384 -29.12 -27.68 4.50
C PRO A 384 -28.34 -27.92 3.18
N SER A 385 -28.38 -26.97 2.26
CA SER A 385 -27.51 -26.99 1.10
C SER A 385 -26.06 -27.10 1.60
N PRO A 386 -25.21 -27.93 0.96
CA PRO A 386 -23.84 -28.10 1.41
C PRO A 386 -23.14 -26.73 1.45
N VAL A 387 -22.45 -26.43 2.56
CA VAL A 387 -21.66 -25.21 2.72
C VAL A 387 -20.59 -25.19 1.63
N PRO A 388 -20.52 -24.17 0.77
CA PRO A 388 -19.50 -24.10 -0.25
C PRO A 388 -18.11 -23.99 0.37
N THR A 389 -17.12 -24.55 -0.30
CA THR A 389 -15.70 -24.45 0.11
C THR A 389 -14.93 -23.65 -0.90
N ILE A 390 -14.08 -22.73 -0.42
CA ILE A 390 -13.02 -22.09 -1.19
C ILE A 390 -11.68 -22.57 -0.62
N ARG A 391 -10.96 -23.37 -1.39
CA ARG A 391 -9.71 -24.02 -0.98
C ARG A 391 -8.56 -23.49 -1.80
N MET A 392 -7.70 -22.71 -1.17
CA MET A 392 -6.49 -22.14 -1.78
C MET A 392 -5.34 -23.17 -1.77
N ASP A 393 -5.51 -24.27 -2.51
CA ASP A 393 -4.55 -25.36 -2.67
C ASP A 393 -3.76 -25.30 -4.00
N ARG A 394 -3.90 -24.19 -4.74
CA ARG A 394 -3.28 -23.90 -6.04
C ARG A 394 -3.09 -22.41 -6.20
N PRO A 395 -2.42 -21.91 -7.26
CA PRO A 395 -2.15 -20.49 -7.45
C PRO A 395 -3.38 -19.60 -7.27
N PHE A 396 -3.24 -18.55 -6.47
CA PHE A 396 -4.28 -17.58 -6.18
C PHE A 396 -3.73 -16.15 -6.14
N ALA A 397 -4.60 -15.17 -6.36
CA ALA A 397 -4.29 -13.76 -6.16
C ALA A 397 -4.93 -13.23 -4.87
N PHE A 398 -4.34 -12.17 -4.32
CA PHE A 398 -4.90 -11.47 -3.18
C PHE A 398 -4.72 -9.96 -3.31
N ALA A 399 -5.57 -9.21 -2.62
CA ALA A 399 -5.41 -7.77 -2.40
C ALA A 399 -5.80 -7.42 -0.97
N ILE A 400 -5.14 -6.42 -0.39
CA ILE A 400 -5.52 -5.83 0.89
C ILE A 400 -6.06 -4.45 0.60
N ARG A 401 -7.29 -4.17 1.05
CA ARG A 401 -7.97 -2.89 0.79
C ARG A 401 -8.45 -2.21 2.07
N GLU A 402 -8.58 -0.90 2.01
CA GLU A 402 -9.33 -0.09 2.95
C GLU A 402 -10.81 -0.08 2.53
N ASN A 403 -11.73 -0.42 3.43
CA ASN A 403 -13.12 -0.75 3.08
C ASN A 403 -14.02 0.47 2.87
N THR A 404 -13.68 1.64 3.41
CA THR A 404 -14.50 2.86 3.27
C THR A 404 -14.42 3.44 1.86
N THR A 405 -13.21 3.57 1.34
CA THR A 405 -12.93 4.08 -0.01
C THR A 405 -12.85 2.97 -1.04
N GLY A 406 -12.51 1.74 -0.64
CA GLY A 406 -12.20 0.62 -1.49
C GLY A 406 -10.76 0.62 -2.02
N ALA A 407 -9.90 1.53 -1.56
CA ALA A 407 -8.54 1.67 -2.06
C ALA A 407 -7.67 0.45 -1.74
N ILE A 408 -6.97 -0.09 -2.75
CA ILE A 408 -6.06 -1.23 -2.62
C ILE A 408 -4.70 -0.73 -2.13
N LEU A 409 -4.28 -1.27 -0.98
CA LEU A 409 -2.99 -0.97 -0.35
C LEU A 409 -1.89 -1.89 -0.88
N PHE A 410 -2.20 -3.18 -0.95
CA PHE A 410 -1.31 -4.24 -1.42
C PHE A 410 -2.05 -5.17 -2.36
N THR A 411 -1.33 -5.75 -3.30
CA THR A 411 -1.83 -6.86 -4.13
C THR A 411 -0.70 -7.82 -4.46
N GLY A 412 -1.05 -9.06 -4.74
CA GLY A 412 -0.05 -10.06 -5.03
C GLY A 412 -0.63 -11.39 -5.51
N LYS A 413 0.27 -12.33 -5.73
CA LYS A 413 -0.05 -13.70 -6.07
C LYS A 413 0.82 -14.68 -5.29
N VAL A 414 0.25 -15.83 -5.01
CA VAL A 414 0.94 -17.01 -4.50
C VAL A 414 0.88 -18.08 -5.57
N VAL A 415 2.02 -18.47 -6.09
CA VAL A 415 2.14 -19.46 -7.18
C VAL A 415 2.96 -20.68 -6.77
N LYS A 416 3.68 -20.56 -5.67
CA LYS A 416 4.54 -21.64 -5.14
C LYS A 416 4.68 -21.54 -3.64
N MET A 417 4.70 -22.70 -2.97
CA MET A 417 4.90 -22.85 -1.54
C MET A 417 6.18 -23.66 -1.23
#